data_db9f5934f900cb96a21876d668cbbc5f
#
_entry.id   db9f5934f900cb96a21876d668cbbc5f
#
_cell.length_a   1.000
_cell.length_b   1.000
_cell.length_c   1.000
_cell.angle_alpha   90.00
_cell.angle_beta   90.00
_cell.angle_gamma   90.00
#
_symmetry.space_group_name_H-M   'P 1'
#
loop_
_entity.id
_entity.type
_entity.pdbx_description
1 polymer ?
#
loop_
_entity_poly.entity_id
_entity_poly.type
_entity_poly.pdbx_seq_one_letter_code
_entity_poly.pdbx_strand_id
1 'polypeptide(L)'
;MNNYIKETYKNGFLDEQYEKYTHPCGLDIYVFPKKLSSTYALFGVKYGSIHNSFVTSDGKKVTVPDGIAHFLEHKLFFNEDGTDSFERFSQLGADANAYTSNNKTAYLFSCTDNFEESLSELITFVTHPYFTQESVESELGIISEEIQMYEDNPSVRCYQAALEAMYEHHSVKKNVAGSLESIREITADMLYDCYRSFYRPKNMSLIVCGNVISEQVLRVADRCLPEDFRGDCVEKINENDLESSRVVLGYTEQKMQVSKPLFCVGIKDTDIPTDPLARVKKDAVMVILNEVLFSAAGAFYNAMFEQNVISPGLASGYTITDTYANFTLEGEADDPKRFLEELKKYFSRVREQGIDRGDFERTKKVLFAEQVKGFDSTEGIGDAIFSCASDDIGVFDYFETLNSVTYEDVQNAFDSFFTAPEMTLSVILPLDN
;
A
#
# COMPACT_ATOMS: atom_id res chain seq x y z
N MET A 1 26.40 -13.32 -19.32
CA MET A 1 25.79 -12.80 -18.07
C MET A 1 26.36 -11.42 -17.80
N ASN A 2 25.50 -10.47 -17.60
CA ASN A 2 25.88 -9.10 -17.25
C ASN A 2 26.61 -9.07 -15.90
N ASN A 3 27.38 -8.00 -15.63
CA ASN A 3 28.05 -7.82 -14.35
C ASN A 3 27.03 -7.33 -13.30
N TYR A 4 26.33 -8.27 -12.64
CA TYR A 4 25.46 -7.97 -11.51
C TYR A 4 26.26 -7.68 -10.25
N ILE A 5 25.79 -6.72 -9.44
CA ILE A 5 26.23 -6.61 -8.04
C ILE A 5 25.33 -7.53 -7.23
N LYS A 6 25.91 -8.47 -6.50
CA LYS A 6 25.19 -9.46 -5.69
C LYS A 6 25.37 -9.18 -4.20
N GLU A 7 24.27 -9.16 -3.49
CA GLU A 7 24.20 -9.13 -2.03
C GLU A 7 23.40 -10.34 -1.53
N THR A 8 23.74 -10.87 -0.36
CA THR A 8 23.01 -12.00 0.24
C THR A 8 22.59 -11.63 1.65
N TYR A 9 21.32 -11.74 1.92
CA TYR A 9 20.68 -11.44 3.20
C TYR A 9 20.25 -12.73 3.87
N LYS A 10 20.53 -12.86 5.18
CA LYS A 10 20.22 -14.06 5.96
C LYS A 10 19.59 -13.70 7.29
N ASN A 11 18.58 -14.46 7.69
CA ASN A 11 18.02 -14.40 9.03
C ASN A 11 18.17 -15.77 9.69
N GLY A 12 19.00 -15.84 10.74
CA GLY A 12 19.32 -17.12 11.41
C GLY A 12 18.18 -17.64 12.28
N PHE A 13 17.24 -16.79 12.70
CA PHE A 13 16.09 -17.24 13.48
C PHE A 13 15.05 -17.93 12.57
N LEU A 14 14.79 -17.36 11.39
CA LEU A 14 13.86 -17.92 10.41
C LEU A 14 14.47 -19.07 9.62
N ASP A 15 15.79 -19.24 9.63
CA ASP A 15 16.56 -20.12 8.73
C ASP A 15 16.28 -19.82 7.25
N GLU A 16 16.12 -18.53 6.93
CA GLU A 16 15.79 -18.03 5.61
C GLU A 16 16.90 -17.17 5.03
N GLN A 17 16.98 -17.14 3.70
CA GLN A 17 17.88 -16.25 2.98
C GLN A 17 17.31 -15.84 1.63
N TYR A 18 17.67 -14.63 1.18
CA TYR A 18 17.42 -14.18 -0.18
C TYR A 18 18.65 -13.49 -0.77
N GLU A 19 18.62 -13.34 -2.07
CA GLU A 19 19.67 -12.69 -2.84
C GLU A 19 19.10 -11.45 -3.53
N LYS A 20 19.81 -10.34 -3.42
CA LYS A 20 19.55 -9.12 -4.18
C LYS A 20 20.62 -8.99 -5.26
N TYR A 21 20.19 -8.72 -6.47
CA TYR A 21 21.05 -8.48 -7.62
C TYR A 21 20.73 -7.11 -8.20
N THR A 22 21.72 -6.22 -8.28
CA THR A 22 21.54 -4.98 -9.04
C THR A 22 22.02 -5.19 -10.47
N HIS A 23 21.08 -5.12 -11.41
CA HIS A 23 21.37 -5.19 -12.85
C HIS A 23 22.14 -3.94 -13.32
N PRO A 24 23.00 -4.01 -14.37
CA PRO A 24 23.75 -2.85 -14.88
C PRO A 24 22.91 -1.65 -15.31
N CYS A 25 21.62 -1.83 -15.61
CA CYS A 25 20.69 -0.71 -15.85
C CYS A 25 20.24 0.01 -14.56
N GLY A 26 20.51 -0.56 -13.37
CA GLY A 26 20.12 -0.04 -12.06
C GLY A 26 18.89 -0.70 -11.45
N LEU A 27 18.26 -1.69 -12.10
CA LEU A 27 17.14 -2.43 -11.56
C LEU A 27 17.62 -3.37 -10.45
N ASP A 28 16.94 -3.34 -9.30
CA ASP A 28 17.13 -4.31 -8.23
C ASP A 28 16.23 -5.53 -8.43
N ILE A 29 16.84 -6.71 -8.42
CA ILE A 29 16.19 -8.01 -8.60
C ILE A 29 16.37 -8.81 -7.31
N TYR A 30 15.27 -9.13 -6.64
CA TYR A 30 15.25 -9.91 -5.43
C TYR A 30 14.83 -11.34 -5.74
N VAL A 31 15.63 -12.32 -5.34
CA VAL A 31 15.32 -13.73 -5.51
C VAL A 31 15.29 -14.42 -4.15
N PHE A 32 14.12 -14.92 -3.79
CA PHE A 32 13.90 -15.66 -2.56
C PHE A 32 13.59 -17.15 -2.89
N PRO A 33 14.59 -18.01 -2.91
CA PRO A 33 14.37 -19.44 -3.17
C PRO A 33 13.57 -20.08 -2.03
N LYS A 34 12.43 -20.67 -2.35
CA LYS A 34 11.55 -21.32 -1.39
C LYS A 34 11.07 -22.66 -1.96
N LYS A 35 11.15 -23.75 -1.19
CA LYS A 35 10.69 -25.07 -1.63
C LYS A 35 9.17 -25.22 -1.49
N LEU A 36 8.42 -24.40 -2.22
CA LEU A 36 6.97 -24.46 -2.34
C LEU A 36 6.59 -24.85 -3.77
N SER A 37 5.36 -25.32 -3.97
CA SER A 37 4.86 -25.73 -5.28
C SER A 37 4.54 -24.57 -6.20
N SER A 38 4.24 -23.38 -5.64
CA SER A 38 3.98 -22.17 -6.40
C SER A 38 5.22 -21.28 -6.45
N THR A 39 5.34 -20.54 -7.55
CA THR A 39 6.28 -19.44 -7.73
C THR A 39 5.51 -18.15 -7.92
N TYR A 40 5.92 -17.11 -7.24
CA TYR A 40 5.38 -15.76 -7.33
C TYR A 40 6.42 -14.82 -7.89
N ALA A 41 6.01 -13.95 -8.82
CA ALA A 41 6.82 -12.86 -9.30
C ALA A 41 6.05 -11.55 -9.30
N LEU A 42 6.71 -10.47 -8.86
CA LEU A 42 6.18 -9.13 -8.80
C LEU A 42 7.17 -8.14 -9.43
N PHE A 43 6.69 -7.31 -10.35
CA PHE A 43 7.44 -6.19 -10.90
C PHE A 43 6.77 -4.90 -10.45
N GLY A 44 7.38 -4.24 -9.48
CA GLY A 44 6.80 -3.08 -8.83
C GLY A 44 7.52 -1.78 -9.16
N VAL A 45 6.79 -0.66 -9.08
CA VAL A 45 7.30 0.69 -9.28
C VAL A 45 6.89 1.59 -8.11
N LYS A 46 7.79 2.44 -7.64
CA LYS A 46 7.54 3.45 -6.59
C LYS A 46 6.78 4.66 -7.17
N TYR A 47 5.60 4.40 -7.75
CA TYR A 47 4.69 5.38 -8.34
C TYR A 47 3.26 5.00 -8.06
N GLY A 48 2.47 5.91 -7.54
CA GLY A 48 1.07 5.68 -7.20
C GLY A 48 0.27 6.98 -7.26
N SER A 49 -0.98 6.93 -6.82
CA SER A 49 -1.98 8.00 -7.02
C SER A 49 -1.63 9.36 -6.41
N ILE A 50 -0.74 9.41 -5.41
CA ILE A 50 -0.32 10.70 -4.81
C ILE A 50 0.78 11.42 -5.59
N HIS A 51 1.38 10.80 -6.61
CA HIS A 51 2.49 11.36 -7.36
C HIS A 51 2.00 12.13 -8.61
N ASN A 52 1.00 12.99 -8.44
CA ASN A 52 0.38 13.74 -9.53
C ASN A 52 1.15 15.02 -9.91
N SER A 53 2.12 15.44 -9.11
CA SER A 53 2.98 16.57 -9.41
C SER A 53 4.44 16.16 -9.33
N PHE A 54 5.20 16.46 -10.39
CA PHE A 54 6.61 16.09 -10.50
C PHE A 54 7.38 17.04 -11.43
N VAL A 55 8.70 16.96 -11.40
CA VAL A 55 9.58 17.70 -12.30
C VAL A 55 10.17 16.73 -13.30
N THR A 56 9.87 16.91 -14.57
CA THR A 56 10.39 16.08 -15.65
C THR A 56 11.91 16.21 -15.81
N SER A 57 12.54 15.29 -16.53
CA SER A 57 14.00 15.28 -16.73
C SER A 57 14.55 16.53 -17.42
N ASP A 58 13.71 17.27 -18.15
CA ASP A 58 14.02 18.56 -18.76
C ASP A 58 13.75 19.78 -17.85
N GLY A 59 13.40 19.53 -16.58
CA GLY A 59 13.19 20.53 -15.53
C GLY A 59 11.82 21.23 -15.57
N LYS A 60 10.86 20.70 -16.32
CA LYS A 60 9.49 21.24 -16.38
C LYS A 60 8.65 20.66 -15.25
N LYS A 61 7.99 21.52 -14.46
CA LYS A 61 6.96 21.12 -13.51
C LYS A 61 5.70 20.70 -14.25
N VAL A 62 5.24 19.47 -13.97
CA VAL A 62 4.03 18.87 -14.56
C VAL A 62 3.08 18.49 -13.42
N THR A 63 1.79 18.73 -13.65
CA THR A 63 0.70 18.19 -12.82
C THR A 63 -0.24 17.45 -13.75
N VAL A 64 -0.57 16.22 -13.39
CA VAL A 64 -1.42 15.31 -14.17
C VAL A 64 -2.75 15.06 -13.45
N PRO A 65 -3.81 14.64 -14.18
CA PRO A 65 -5.10 14.34 -13.59
C PRO A 65 -5.04 13.24 -12.53
N ASP A 66 -5.92 13.32 -11.52
CA ASP A 66 -6.09 12.27 -10.53
C ASP A 66 -6.56 10.97 -11.19
N GLY A 67 -6.06 9.84 -10.71
CA GLY A 67 -6.36 8.52 -11.27
C GLY A 67 -5.41 8.05 -12.37
N ILE A 68 -4.48 8.91 -12.85
CA ILE A 68 -3.60 8.56 -13.98
C ILE A 68 -2.67 7.37 -13.68
N ALA A 69 -2.23 7.18 -12.43
CA ALA A 69 -1.39 6.05 -12.06
C ALA A 69 -2.16 4.72 -12.19
N HIS A 70 -3.41 4.68 -11.75
CA HIS A 70 -4.32 3.55 -11.88
C HIS A 70 -4.70 3.33 -13.36
N PHE A 71 -4.99 4.39 -14.09
CA PHE A 71 -5.26 4.30 -15.53
C PHE A 71 -4.06 3.71 -16.30
N LEU A 72 -2.85 4.10 -15.95
CA LEU A 72 -1.63 3.58 -16.56
C LEU A 72 -1.45 2.09 -16.24
N GLU A 73 -1.80 1.65 -15.03
CA GLU A 73 -1.79 0.24 -14.66
C GLU A 73 -2.66 -0.59 -15.60
N HIS A 74 -3.92 -0.20 -15.82
CA HIS A 74 -4.83 -0.87 -16.75
C HIS A 74 -4.25 -0.91 -18.17
N LYS A 75 -3.68 0.20 -18.65
CA LYS A 75 -3.21 0.31 -20.04
C LYS A 75 -1.95 -0.48 -20.35
N LEU A 76 -1.14 -0.84 -19.36
CA LEU A 76 0.06 -1.63 -19.61
C LEU A 76 -0.23 -3.07 -20.05
N PHE A 77 -1.39 -3.63 -19.70
CA PHE A 77 -1.76 -4.99 -20.14
C PHE A 77 -2.07 -5.09 -21.64
N PHE A 78 -2.32 -3.96 -22.31
CA PHE A 78 -2.65 -3.94 -23.73
C PHE A 78 -1.40 -3.82 -24.59
N ASN A 79 -1.16 -4.80 -25.47
CA ASN A 79 0.02 -4.91 -26.32
C ASN A 79 -0.20 -4.30 -27.72
N GLU A 80 0.91 -3.94 -28.42
CA GLU A 80 0.89 -3.38 -29.77
C GLU A 80 0.28 -4.33 -30.82
N ASP A 81 0.41 -5.63 -30.61
CA ASP A 81 -0.18 -6.66 -31.50
C ASP A 81 -1.68 -6.88 -31.28
N GLY A 82 -2.30 -6.08 -30.39
CA GLY A 82 -3.72 -6.15 -30.07
C GLY A 82 -4.08 -7.27 -29.07
N THR A 83 -3.10 -7.96 -28.50
CA THR A 83 -3.33 -8.97 -27.47
C THR A 83 -3.34 -8.34 -26.07
N ASP A 84 -3.95 -9.04 -25.13
CA ASP A 84 -3.95 -8.71 -23.71
C ASP A 84 -3.00 -9.65 -22.96
N SER A 85 -2.14 -9.11 -22.09
CA SER A 85 -1.21 -9.92 -21.30
C SER A 85 -1.90 -10.85 -20.31
N PHE A 86 -3.11 -10.53 -19.83
CA PHE A 86 -3.91 -11.47 -19.02
C PHE A 86 -4.27 -12.75 -19.81
N GLU A 87 -4.60 -12.63 -21.09
CA GLU A 87 -4.85 -13.80 -21.93
C GLU A 87 -3.59 -14.65 -22.10
N ARG A 88 -2.42 -14.03 -22.24
CA ARG A 88 -1.13 -14.73 -22.34
C ARG A 88 -0.80 -15.47 -21.06
N PHE A 89 -0.96 -14.85 -19.88
CA PHE A 89 -0.79 -15.51 -18.59
C PHE A 89 -1.75 -16.69 -18.43
N SER A 90 -3.02 -16.51 -18.79
CA SER A 90 -4.01 -17.59 -18.76
C SER A 90 -3.62 -18.79 -19.63
N GLN A 91 -3.08 -18.55 -20.84
CA GLN A 91 -2.58 -19.61 -21.71
C GLN A 91 -1.36 -20.33 -21.14
N LEU A 92 -0.55 -19.66 -20.30
CA LEU A 92 0.59 -20.24 -19.59
C LEU A 92 0.18 -20.97 -18.32
N GLY A 93 -1.08 -20.86 -17.89
CA GLY A 93 -1.58 -21.42 -16.62
C GLY A 93 -1.10 -20.62 -15.40
N ALA A 94 -0.78 -19.36 -15.59
CA ALA A 94 -0.43 -18.44 -14.54
C ALA A 94 -1.63 -17.56 -14.16
N ASP A 95 -1.76 -17.25 -12.86
CA ASP A 95 -2.72 -16.30 -12.31
C ASP A 95 -2.05 -14.95 -12.16
N ALA A 96 -2.46 -13.99 -12.98
CA ALA A 96 -1.88 -12.65 -13.01
C ALA A 96 -2.80 -11.61 -12.38
N ASN A 97 -2.21 -10.58 -11.78
CA ASN A 97 -2.92 -9.45 -11.21
C ASN A 97 -2.06 -8.19 -11.25
N ALA A 98 -2.68 -7.05 -10.93
CA ALA A 98 -1.98 -5.80 -10.66
C ALA A 98 -2.72 -5.00 -9.60
N TYR A 99 -2.07 -4.03 -9.01
CA TYR A 99 -2.70 -3.06 -8.13
C TYR A 99 -1.95 -1.72 -8.14
N THR A 100 -2.71 -0.66 -8.00
CA THR A 100 -2.21 0.68 -7.72
C THR A 100 -2.64 1.10 -6.32
N SER A 101 -1.69 1.61 -5.54
CA SER A 101 -1.94 2.22 -4.24
C SER A 101 -1.59 3.71 -4.27
N ASN A 102 -1.59 4.35 -3.10
CA ASN A 102 -1.23 5.76 -3.01
C ASN A 102 0.21 6.05 -3.46
N ASN A 103 1.17 5.16 -3.15
CA ASN A 103 2.60 5.42 -3.39
C ASN A 103 3.31 4.42 -4.31
N LYS A 104 2.65 3.33 -4.71
CA LYS A 104 3.24 2.28 -5.53
C LYS A 104 2.22 1.59 -6.43
N THR A 105 2.72 1.02 -7.55
CA THR A 105 1.98 0.14 -8.44
C THR A 105 2.76 -1.15 -8.62
N ALA A 106 2.09 -2.29 -8.70
CA ALA A 106 2.71 -3.59 -8.88
C ALA A 106 1.95 -4.43 -9.91
N TYR A 107 2.71 -5.19 -10.68
CA TYR A 107 2.26 -6.19 -11.66
C TYR A 107 2.82 -7.53 -11.19
N LEU A 108 2.00 -8.56 -11.15
CA LEU A 108 2.38 -9.79 -10.51
C LEU A 108 1.73 -11.02 -11.15
N PHE A 109 2.33 -12.17 -10.91
CA PHE A 109 1.70 -13.45 -11.20
C PHE A 109 2.12 -14.55 -10.21
N SER A 110 1.26 -15.55 -10.08
CA SER A 110 1.54 -16.84 -9.45
C SER A 110 1.45 -17.96 -10.47
N CYS A 111 2.37 -18.91 -10.44
CA CYS A 111 2.33 -20.07 -11.31
C CYS A 111 2.89 -21.34 -10.64
N THR A 112 2.54 -22.50 -11.18
CA THR A 112 3.15 -23.81 -10.81
C THR A 112 4.03 -24.37 -11.92
N ASP A 113 3.79 -23.91 -13.16
CA ASP A 113 4.52 -24.32 -14.38
C ASP A 113 4.79 -23.07 -15.25
N ASN A 114 5.57 -23.24 -16.33
CA ASN A 114 5.86 -22.21 -17.33
C ASN A 114 6.40 -20.90 -16.73
N PHE A 115 7.23 -21.02 -15.67
CA PHE A 115 7.75 -19.85 -14.93
C PHE A 115 8.57 -18.92 -15.82
N GLU A 116 9.51 -19.44 -16.66
CA GLU A 116 10.38 -18.58 -17.48
C GLU A 116 9.58 -17.82 -18.54
N GLU A 117 8.54 -18.44 -19.10
CA GLU A 117 7.63 -17.83 -20.08
C GLU A 117 6.78 -16.76 -19.39
N SER A 118 6.21 -17.04 -18.22
CA SER A 118 5.42 -16.10 -17.45
C SER A 118 6.26 -14.91 -16.97
N LEU A 119 7.50 -15.16 -16.51
CA LEU A 119 8.42 -14.08 -16.13
C LEU A 119 8.83 -13.24 -17.34
N SER A 120 9.00 -13.86 -18.52
CA SER A 120 9.27 -13.13 -19.77
C SER A 120 8.11 -12.22 -20.14
N GLU A 121 6.88 -12.70 -20.04
CA GLU A 121 5.69 -11.89 -20.27
C GLU A 121 5.61 -10.72 -19.29
N LEU A 122 5.78 -10.96 -17.97
CA LEU A 122 5.76 -9.90 -16.95
C LEU A 122 6.77 -8.79 -17.26
N ILE A 123 8.02 -9.14 -17.52
CA ILE A 123 9.06 -8.14 -17.84
C ILE A 123 8.74 -7.41 -19.13
N THR A 124 8.27 -8.13 -20.15
CA THR A 124 8.03 -7.56 -21.48
C THR A 124 6.92 -6.53 -21.44
N PHE A 125 5.71 -6.86 -20.92
CA PHE A 125 4.61 -5.89 -20.98
C PHE A 125 4.86 -4.69 -20.07
N VAL A 126 5.49 -4.88 -18.89
CA VAL A 126 5.82 -3.75 -18.00
C VAL A 126 6.86 -2.82 -18.60
N THR A 127 7.77 -3.31 -19.45
CA THR A 127 8.86 -2.51 -20.02
C THR A 127 8.62 -2.05 -21.47
N HIS A 128 7.54 -2.47 -22.12
CA HIS A 128 7.20 -2.09 -23.51
C HIS A 128 5.80 -1.46 -23.59
N PRO A 129 5.62 -0.23 -23.10
CA PRO A 129 4.32 0.42 -23.07
C PRO A 129 3.79 0.71 -24.48
N TYR A 130 2.52 0.45 -24.69
CA TYR A 130 1.82 0.80 -25.93
C TYR A 130 0.49 1.49 -25.61
N PHE A 131 0.45 2.82 -25.79
CA PHE A 131 -0.73 3.63 -25.52
C PHE A 131 -1.14 4.37 -26.80
N THR A 132 -2.40 4.21 -27.18
CA THR A 132 -3.02 5.00 -28.25
C THR A 132 -4.21 5.78 -27.67
N GLN A 133 -4.56 6.89 -28.29
CA GLN A 133 -5.71 7.66 -27.85
C GLN A 133 -7.00 6.83 -27.93
N GLU A 134 -7.15 6.00 -28.96
CA GLU A 134 -8.28 5.08 -29.11
C GLU A 134 -8.35 4.08 -27.96
N SER A 135 -7.20 3.51 -27.54
CA SER A 135 -7.16 2.58 -26.41
C SER A 135 -7.46 3.26 -25.06
N VAL A 136 -7.08 4.54 -24.89
CA VAL A 136 -7.44 5.35 -23.73
C VAL A 136 -8.95 5.60 -23.70
N GLU A 137 -9.56 5.97 -24.81
CA GLU A 137 -11.00 6.21 -24.92
C GLU A 137 -11.82 4.93 -24.63
N SER A 138 -11.33 3.78 -25.08
CA SER A 138 -12.01 2.49 -24.80
C SER A 138 -11.95 2.10 -23.32
N GLU A 139 -10.88 2.45 -22.60
CA GLU A 139 -10.70 2.15 -21.18
C GLU A 139 -11.53 3.02 -20.26
N LEU A 140 -11.87 4.24 -20.69
CA LEU A 140 -12.68 5.18 -19.89
C LEU A 140 -13.99 4.57 -19.39
N GLY A 141 -14.63 3.72 -20.20
CA GLY A 141 -15.87 3.05 -19.80
C GLY A 141 -15.67 2.10 -18.61
N ILE A 142 -14.63 1.27 -18.70
CA ILE A 142 -14.29 0.26 -17.67
C ILE A 142 -13.93 0.94 -16.35
N ILE A 143 -13.02 1.91 -16.38
CA ILE A 143 -12.59 2.64 -15.17
C ILE A 143 -13.74 3.49 -14.61
N SER A 144 -14.63 4.04 -15.46
CA SER A 144 -15.81 4.77 -14.97
C SER A 144 -16.76 3.87 -14.18
N GLU A 145 -16.98 2.64 -14.61
CA GLU A 145 -17.80 1.65 -13.89
C GLU A 145 -17.14 1.25 -12.57
N GLU A 146 -15.82 1.12 -12.55
CA GLU A 146 -15.06 0.83 -11.33
C GLU A 146 -15.13 1.98 -10.32
N ILE A 147 -14.97 3.24 -10.76
CA ILE A 147 -15.14 4.41 -9.91
C ILE A 147 -16.54 4.43 -9.30
N GLN A 148 -17.58 4.18 -10.10
CA GLN A 148 -18.95 4.11 -9.60
C GLN A 148 -19.15 2.99 -8.58
N MET A 149 -18.53 1.83 -8.78
CA MET A 149 -18.55 0.73 -7.81
C MET A 149 -17.94 1.16 -6.46
N TYR A 150 -16.85 1.93 -6.46
CA TYR A 150 -16.27 2.49 -5.23
C TYR A 150 -17.16 3.56 -4.60
N GLU A 151 -17.76 4.43 -5.41
CA GLU A 151 -18.69 5.46 -4.92
C GLU A 151 -19.97 4.89 -4.32
N ASP A 152 -20.45 3.76 -4.85
CA ASP A 152 -21.62 3.04 -4.35
C ASP A 152 -21.31 2.15 -3.13
N ASN A 153 -20.05 1.95 -2.78
CA ASN A 153 -19.65 1.17 -1.60
C ASN A 153 -19.62 2.04 -0.34
N PRO A 154 -20.52 1.81 0.63
CA PRO A 154 -20.62 2.67 1.82
C PRO A 154 -19.36 2.68 2.69
N SER A 155 -18.64 1.55 2.82
CA SER A 155 -17.41 1.47 3.62
C SER A 155 -16.29 2.27 2.96
N VAL A 156 -16.11 2.12 1.64
CA VAL A 156 -15.13 2.90 0.87
C VAL A 156 -15.43 4.39 0.97
N ARG A 157 -16.70 4.79 0.84
CA ARG A 157 -17.12 6.20 0.97
C ARG A 157 -16.91 6.75 2.37
N CYS A 158 -17.16 5.95 3.41
CA CYS A 158 -16.93 6.34 4.79
C CYS A 158 -15.44 6.63 5.06
N TYR A 159 -14.56 5.73 4.60
CA TYR A 159 -13.12 5.89 4.69
C TYR A 159 -12.62 7.07 3.87
N GLN A 160 -13.04 7.18 2.62
CA GLN A 160 -12.65 8.28 1.73
C GLN A 160 -13.04 9.65 2.31
N ALA A 161 -14.26 9.79 2.84
CA ALA A 161 -14.71 11.00 3.48
C ALA A 161 -13.94 11.34 4.76
N ALA A 162 -13.42 10.32 5.49
CA ALA A 162 -12.51 10.55 6.61
C ALA A 162 -11.16 11.11 6.15
N LEU A 163 -10.59 10.62 5.04
CA LEU A 163 -9.37 11.17 4.46
C LEU A 163 -9.58 12.63 3.99
N GLU A 164 -10.69 12.91 3.31
CA GLU A 164 -11.06 14.27 2.87
C GLU A 164 -11.22 15.24 4.06
N ALA A 165 -11.74 14.74 5.17
CA ALA A 165 -11.89 15.51 6.40
C ALA A 165 -10.59 15.68 7.19
N MET A 166 -9.61 14.78 7.04
CA MET A 166 -8.29 14.89 7.67
C MET A 166 -7.33 15.82 6.92
N TYR A 167 -7.24 15.70 5.59
CA TYR A 167 -6.19 16.33 4.79
C TYR A 167 -6.71 17.55 4.00
N GLU A 168 -6.01 18.68 4.08
CA GLU A 168 -6.33 19.90 3.34
C GLU A 168 -5.68 19.92 1.96
N HIS A 169 -4.42 19.56 1.87
CA HIS A 169 -3.60 19.71 0.65
C HIS A 169 -3.14 18.37 0.08
N HIS A 170 -2.79 17.40 0.92
CA HIS A 170 -2.17 16.15 0.50
C HIS A 170 -3.09 15.31 -0.40
N SER A 171 -2.53 14.78 -1.49
CA SER A 171 -3.26 14.00 -2.50
C SER A 171 -3.83 12.67 -1.99
N VAL A 172 -3.41 12.18 -0.81
CA VAL A 172 -3.98 10.97 -0.18
C VAL A 172 -5.49 11.05 0.05
N LYS A 173 -6.06 12.27 0.16
CA LYS A 173 -7.51 12.50 0.27
C LYS A 173 -8.30 12.20 -1.01
N LYS A 174 -7.61 11.95 -2.14
CA LYS A 174 -8.23 11.67 -3.44
C LYS A 174 -8.31 10.17 -3.66
N ASN A 175 -9.36 9.74 -4.37
CA ASN A 175 -9.50 8.33 -4.73
C ASN A 175 -8.33 7.88 -5.64
N VAL A 176 -7.81 6.69 -5.40
CA VAL A 176 -6.71 6.12 -6.20
C VAL A 176 -7.08 6.02 -7.69
N ALA A 177 -8.32 5.66 -8.00
CA ALA A 177 -8.84 5.60 -9.36
C ALA A 177 -9.19 6.97 -9.97
N GLY A 178 -9.08 8.06 -9.18
CA GLY A 178 -9.50 9.40 -9.59
C GLY A 178 -11.01 9.63 -9.46
N SER A 179 -11.53 10.56 -10.25
CA SER A 179 -12.96 10.85 -10.39
C SER A 179 -13.42 10.72 -11.84
N LEU A 180 -14.73 10.64 -12.08
CA LEU A 180 -15.31 10.60 -13.42
C LEU A 180 -14.92 11.84 -14.28
N GLU A 181 -14.63 12.97 -13.64
CA GLU A 181 -14.17 14.19 -14.29
C GLU A 181 -12.68 14.08 -14.64
N SER A 182 -11.83 13.71 -13.64
CA SER A 182 -10.38 13.72 -13.81
C SER A 182 -9.91 12.70 -14.84
N ILE A 183 -10.49 11.50 -14.88
CA ILE A 183 -10.05 10.46 -15.83
C ILE A 183 -10.35 10.81 -17.30
N ARG A 184 -11.34 11.69 -17.57
CA ARG A 184 -11.66 12.16 -18.91
C ARG A 184 -10.61 13.12 -19.48
N GLU A 185 -9.77 13.70 -18.63
CA GLU A 185 -8.68 14.59 -19.04
C GLU A 185 -7.41 13.81 -19.41
N ILE A 186 -7.36 12.51 -19.12
CA ILE A 186 -6.20 11.65 -19.36
C ILE A 186 -6.05 11.41 -20.86
N THR A 187 -4.83 11.60 -21.36
CA THR A 187 -4.45 11.35 -22.76
C THR A 187 -3.31 10.33 -22.84
N ALA A 188 -3.14 9.73 -24.03
CA ALA A 188 -2.02 8.83 -24.29
C ALA A 188 -0.65 9.49 -24.03
N ASP A 189 -0.50 10.76 -24.40
CA ASP A 189 0.74 11.52 -24.18
C ASP A 189 1.05 11.68 -22.69
N MET A 190 0.03 11.96 -21.85
CA MET A 190 0.18 12.05 -20.38
C MET A 190 0.58 10.70 -19.77
N LEU A 191 0.02 9.60 -20.25
CA LEU A 191 0.42 8.25 -19.83
C LEU A 191 1.88 7.97 -20.17
N TYR A 192 2.33 8.31 -21.39
CA TYR A 192 3.73 8.20 -21.76
C TYR A 192 4.63 9.10 -20.93
N ASP A 193 4.20 10.31 -20.57
CA ASP A 193 4.99 11.22 -19.73
C ASP A 193 5.15 10.64 -18.32
N CYS A 194 4.11 10.10 -17.72
CA CYS A 194 4.17 9.40 -16.44
C CYS A 194 5.06 8.15 -16.53
N TYR A 195 4.86 7.32 -17.56
CA TYR A 195 5.67 6.14 -17.77
C TYR A 195 7.16 6.48 -17.88
N ARG A 196 7.52 7.42 -18.76
CA ARG A 196 8.92 7.85 -18.96
C ARG A 196 9.53 8.46 -17.70
N SER A 197 8.70 9.04 -16.82
CA SER A 197 9.16 9.69 -15.59
C SER A 197 9.39 8.70 -14.46
N PHE A 198 8.54 7.71 -14.30
CA PHE A 198 8.51 6.86 -13.12
C PHE A 198 8.91 5.41 -13.35
N TYR A 199 8.66 4.84 -14.55
CA TYR A 199 9.03 3.47 -14.87
C TYR A 199 10.50 3.43 -15.30
N ARG A 200 11.37 3.66 -14.33
CA ARG A 200 12.82 3.69 -14.46
C ARG A 200 13.44 2.63 -13.58
N PRO A 201 14.50 1.95 -14.04
CA PRO A 201 15.03 0.78 -13.31
C PRO A 201 15.35 1.05 -11.85
N LYS A 202 15.90 2.22 -11.50
CA LYS A 202 16.20 2.56 -10.09
C LYS A 202 14.94 2.89 -9.26
N ASN A 203 13.79 3.10 -9.88
CA ASN A 203 12.51 3.33 -9.21
C ASN A 203 11.65 2.05 -9.19
N MET A 204 12.20 0.95 -9.67
CA MET A 204 11.49 -0.33 -9.81
C MET A 204 12.24 -1.46 -9.13
N SER A 205 11.50 -2.52 -8.80
CA SER A 205 12.05 -3.75 -8.24
C SER A 205 11.37 -4.95 -8.86
N LEU A 206 12.17 -5.95 -9.25
CA LEU A 206 11.67 -7.26 -9.66
C LEU A 206 11.89 -8.24 -8.51
N ILE A 207 10.82 -8.83 -8.00
CA ILE A 207 10.84 -9.78 -6.89
C ILE A 207 10.39 -11.14 -7.40
N VAL A 208 11.14 -12.18 -7.10
CA VAL A 208 10.78 -13.57 -7.45
C VAL A 208 10.94 -14.44 -6.21
N CYS A 209 9.87 -15.13 -5.82
CA CYS A 209 9.84 -16.01 -4.68
C CYS A 209 9.27 -17.38 -5.08
N GLY A 210 9.95 -18.48 -4.71
CA GLY A 210 9.46 -19.83 -4.96
C GLY A 210 10.56 -20.83 -5.33
N ASN A 211 10.16 -21.90 -6.01
CA ASN A 211 11.09 -22.97 -6.40
C ASN A 211 11.90 -22.58 -7.64
N VAL A 212 12.74 -21.56 -7.50
CA VAL A 212 13.56 -20.99 -8.57
C VAL A 212 15.02 -20.92 -8.16
N ILE A 213 15.89 -20.83 -9.16
CA ILE A 213 17.31 -20.53 -8.98
C ILE A 213 17.61 -19.17 -9.59
N SER A 214 18.48 -18.39 -8.96
CA SER A 214 18.80 -17.02 -9.38
C SER A 214 19.24 -16.93 -10.84
N GLU A 215 20.03 -17.89 -11.34
CA GLU A 215 20.50 -17.92 -12.72
C GLU A 215 19.37 -17.99 -13.77
N GLN A 216 18.23 -18.62 -13.44
CA GLN A 216 17.05 -18.62 -14.31
C GLN A 216 16.45 -17.23 -14.39
N VAL A 217 16.23 -16.60 -13.23
CA VAL A 217 15.65 -15.25 -13.15
C VAL A 217 16.53 -14.24 -13.89
N LEU A 218 17.84 -14.24 -13.62
CA LEU A 218 18.78 -13.31 -14.25
C LEU A 218 18.88 -13.51 -15.77
N ARG A 219 18.83 -14.76 -16.24
CA ARG A 219 18.85 -15.06 -17.68
C ARG A 219 17.60 -14.53 -18.38
N VAL A 220 16.43 -14.64 -17.77
CA VAL A 220 15.18 -14.07 -18.31
C VAL A 220 15.24 -12.55 -18.29
N ALA A 221 15.71 -11.94 -17.21
CA ALA A 221 15.89 -10.49 -17.12
C ALA A 221 16.86 -9.97 -18.19
N ASP A 222 18.04 -10.60 -18.34
CA ASP A 222 19.03 -10.23 -19.38
C ASP A 222 18.45 -10.30 -20.81
N ARG A 223 17.50 -11.20 -21.06
CA ARG A 223 16.88 -11.40 -22.37
C ARG A 223 15.74 -10.42 -22.65
N CYS A 224 14.94 -10.09 -21.64
CA CYS A 224 13.68 -9.38 -21.81
C CYS A 224 13.75 -7.88 -21.49
N LEU A 225 14.71 -7.45 -20.68
CA LEU A 225 14.88 -6.01 -20.41
C LEU A 225 15.38 -5.28 -21.67
N PRO A 226 14.75 -4.15 -22.06
CA PRO A 226 15.21 -3.37 -23.21
C PRO A 226 16.63 -2.81 -22.99
N GLU A 227 17.42 -2.71 -24.06
CA GLU A 227 18.80 -2.18 -24.00
C GLU A 227 18.84 -0.70 -23.53
N ASP A 228 17.79 0.05 -23.82
CA ASP A 228 17.62 1.46 -23.43
C ASP A 228 16.87 1.63 -22.08
N PHE A 229 16.50 0.54 -21.41
CA PHE A 229 15.90 0.58 -20.07
C PHE A 229 16.94 1.02 -19.05
N ARG A 230 17.01 2.35 -18.82
CA ARG A 230 18.00 3.00 -17.95
C ARG A 230 17.52 4.38 -17.50
N GLY A 231 18.20 4.91 -16.51
CA GLY A 231 17.96 6.26 -15.98
C GLY A 231 17.33 6.24 -14.60
N ASP A 232 17.30 7.42 -14.02
CA ASP A 232 16.76 7.66 -12.69
C ASP A 232 15.30 8.13 -12.78
N CYS A 233 14.56 7.95 -11.70
CA CYS A 233 13.25 8.54 -11.50
C CYS A 233 13.36 10.07 -11.44
N VAL A 234 12.31 10.75 -11.87
CA VAL A 234 12.20 12.20 -11.74
C VAL A 234 11.93 12.61 -10.29
N GLU A 235 12.17 13.90 -10.00
CA GLU A 235 11.87 14.49 -8.70
C GLU A 235 10.35 14.56 -8.49
N LYS A 236 9.87 13.93 -7.42
CA LYS A 236 8.48 14.03 -6.96
C LYS A 236 8.30 15.30 -6.14
N ILE A 237 7.17 15.99 -6.32
CA ILE A 237 6.84 17.16 -5.49
C ILE A 237 6.07 16.65 -4.28
N ASN A 238 6.66 16.82 -3.11
CA ASN A 238 6.04 16.45 -1.85
C ASN A 238 5.06 17.55 -1.40
N GLU A 239 3.81 17.19 -1.16
CA GLU A 239 2.76 18.10 -0.69
C GLU A 239 2.60 18.08 0.85
N ASN A 240 3.31 17.21 1.57
CA ASN A 240 3.16 17.05 3.02
C ASN A 240 3.59 18.32 3.79
N ASP A 241 4.57 19.08 3.31
CA ASP A 241 5.03 20.32 3.94
C ASP A 241 3.94 21.39 4.07
N LEU A 242 2.83 21.24 3.34
CA LEU A 242 1.67 22.12 3.38
C LEU A 242 0.63 21.68 4.41
N GLU A 243 0.73 20.46 4.94
CA GLU A 243 -0.24 19.92 5.88
C GLU A 243 0.00 20.39 7.31
N SER A 244 -1.10 20.80 7.97
CA SER A 244 -1.10 21.08 9.40
C SER A 244 -1.51 19.84 10.20
N SER A 245 -1.23 19.82 11.51
CA SER A 245 -1.71 18.76 12.41
C SER A 245 -3.23 18.80 12.61
N ARG A 246 -3.90 19.89 12.20
CA ARG A 246 -5.35 20.05 12.34
C ARG A 246 -6.10 19.25 11.27
N VAL A 247 -7.26 18.72 11.64
CA VAL A 247 -8.22 18.16 10.68
C VAL A 247 -9.00 19.28 10.01
N VAL A 248 -9.38 19.07 8.76
CA VAL A 248 -10.21 20.05 8.00
C VAL A 248 -11.62 20.13 8.56
N LEU A 249 -12.22 18.96 8.84
CA LEU A 249 -13.54 18.82 9.41
C LEU A 249 -13.52 17.79 10.54
N GLY A 250 -14.05 18.15 11.70
CA GLY A 250 -14.20 17.21 12.82
C GLY A 250 -15.35 16.21 12.66
N TYR A 251 -16.26 16.45 11.71
CA TYR A 251 -17.41 15.61 11.43
C TYR A 251 -17.86 15.73 9.98
N THR A 252 -18.20 14.60 9.35
CA THR A 252 -18.83 14.54 8.03
C THR A 252 -19.91 13.45 8.03
N GLU A 253 -20.96 13.65 7.23
CA GLU A 253 -22.12 12.76 7.21
C GLU A 253 -22.67 12.65 5.78
N GLN A 254 -22.95 11.42 5.36
CA GLN A 254 -23.62 11.09 4.09
C GLN A 254 -24.72 10.06 4.34
N LYS A 255 -25.74 10.00 3.47
CA LYS A 255 -26.79 8.97 3.50
C LYS A 255 -26.61 8.01 2.33
N MET A 256 -26.57 6.73 2.62
CA MET A 256 -26.46 5.67 1.63
C MET A 256 -27.35 4.48 2.00
N GLN A 257 -27.49 3.50 1.12
CA GLN A 257 -28.26 2.29 1.37
C GLN A 257 -27.50 1.36 2.32
N VAL A 258 -27.66 1.58 3.60
CA VAL A 258 -27.07 0.75 4.67
C VAL A 258 -28.16 0.38 5.68
N SER A 259 -28.00 -0.73 6.38
CA SER A 259 -28.94 -1.18 7.44
C SER A 259 -28.68 -0.49 8.78
N LYS A 260 -27.43 -0.13 9.04
CA LYS A 260 -26.95 0.56 10.23
C LYS A 260 -25.94 1.63 9.86
N PRO A 261 -25.78 2.67 10.68
CA PRO A 261 -24.74 3.65 10.46
C PRO A 261 -23.34 3.04 10.47
N LEU A 262 -22.55 3.36 9.44
CA LEU A 262 -21.10 3.09 9.40
C LEU A 262 -20.37 4.31 9.94
N PHE A 263 -19.21 4.10 10.52
CA PHE A 263 -18.33 5.18 10.92
C PHE A 263 -16.87 4.90 10.60
N CYS A 264 -16.11 5.97 10.38
CA CYS A 264 -14.65 5.97 10.35
C CYS A 264 -14.15 7.13 11.22
N VAL A 265 -13.42 6.82 12.30
CA VAL A 265 -12.67 7.81 13.07
C VAL A 265 -11.28 7.91 12.47
N GLY A 266 -10.87 9.11 12.07
CA GLY A 266 -9.54 9.37 11.53
C GLY A 266 -8.71 10.29 12.44
N ILE A 267 -7.41 10.00 12.56
CA ILE A 267 -6.42 10.83 13.25
C ILE A 267 -5.24 11.02 12.31
N LYS A 268 -4.92 12.26 11.96
CA LYS A 268 -3.76 12.58 11.14
C LYS A 268 -2.50 12.59 11.98
N ASP A 269 -1.43 12.00 11.47
CA ASP A 269 -0.10 12.07 12.05
C ASP A 269 0.83 12.88 11.13
N THR A 270 1.41 13.94 11.66
CA THR A 270 2.34 14.81 10.93
C THR A 270 3.80 14.64 11.40
N ASP A 271 4.03 13.81 12.40
CA ASP A 271 5.38 13.45 12.87
C ASP A 271 5.93 12.27 12.07
N ILE A 272 6.36 12.53 10.83
CA ILE A 272 6.87 11.51 9.91
C ILE A 272 8.39 11.56 9.90
N PRO A 273 9.08 10.50 10.38
CA PRO A 273 10.52 10.44 10.33
C PRO A 273 11.05 10.45 8.89
N THR A 274 12.04 11.29 8.62
CA THR A 274 12.70 11.34 7.31
C THR A 274 13.64 10.16 7.10
N ASP A 275 14.24 9.64 8.18
CA ASP A 275 15.05 8.42 8.14
C ASP A 275 14.17 7.18 7.96
N PRO A 276 14.41 6.34 6.92
CA PRO A 276 13.60 5.15 6.65
C PRO A 276 13.55 4.16 7.82
N LEU A 277 14.66 3.91 8.51
CA LEU A 277 14.70 2.99 9.66
C LEU A 277 13.90 3.52 10.84
N ALA A 278 13.97 4.83 11.11
CA ALA A 278 13.15 5.46 12.14
C ALA A 278 11.64 5.40 11.78
N ARG A 279 11.30 5.55 10.50
CA ARG A 279 9.92 5.42 10.02
C ARG A 279 9.39 3.99 10.21
N VAL A 280 10.18 2.98 9.86
CA VAL A 280 9.84 1.56 10.08
C VAL A 280 9.73 1.25 11.58
N LYS A 281 10.60 1.82 12.42
CA LYS A 281 10.47 1.66 13.87
C LYS A 281 9.16 2.25 14.38
N LYS A 282 8.78 3.43 13.89
CA LYS A 282 7.50 4.06 14.22
C LYS A 282 6.32 3.20 13.76
N ASP A 283 6.36 2.69 12.52
CA ASP A 283 5.34 1.77 12.01
C ASP A 283 5.19 0.54 12.92
N ALA A 284 6.28 -0.16 13.21
CA ALA A 284 6.27 -1.35 14.07
C ALA A 284 5.71 -1.07 15.48
N VAL A 285 6.04 0.08 16.06
CA VAL A 285 5.50 0.51 17.36
C VAL A 285 3.99 0.76 17.26
N MET A 286 3.54 1.46 16.21
CA MET A 286 2.14 1.79 16.02
C MET A 286 1.28 0.56 15.67
N VAL A 287 1.82 -0.40 14.93
CA VAL A 287 1.16 -1.70 14.66
C VAL A 287 0.93 -2.45 15.98
N ILE A 288 1.92 -2.55 16.86
CA ILE A 288 1.76 -3.19 18.17
C ILE A 288 0.75 -2.40 19.01
N LEU A 289 0.87 -1.08 19.07
CA LEU A 289 -0.04 -0.23 19.83
C LEU A 289 -1.48 -0.38 19.37
N ASN A 290 -1.70 -0.38 18.05
CA ASN A 290 -3.02 -0.58 17.45
C ASN A 290 -3.66 -1.91 17.91
N GLU A 291 -2.92 -3.01 17.79
CA GLU A 291 -3.42 -4.34 18.21
C GLU A 291 -3.66 -4.43 19.71
N VAL A 292 -2.81 -3.80 20.54
CA VAL A 292 -3.03 -3.75 22.01
C VAL A 292 -4.31 -3.03 22.34
N LEU A 293 -4.62 -1.92 21.66
CA LEU A 293 -5.77 -1.08 21.98
C LEU A 293 -7.09 -1.61 21.39
N PHE A 294 -7.06 -2.15 20.16
CA PHE A 294 -8.28 -2.32 19.36
C PHE A 294 -8.52 -3.74 18.83
N SER A 295 -7.63 -4.69 19.10
CA SER A 295 -7.86 -6.08 18.67
C SER A 295 -9.18 -6.64 19.21
N ALA A 296 -9.80 -7.55 18.48
CA ALA A 296 -11.06 -8.19 18.87
C ALA A 296 -10.97 -8.97 20.19
N ALA A 297 -9.77 -9.37 20.62
CA ALA A 297 -9.52 -9.99 21.91
C ALA A 297 -9.31 -8.95 23.04
N GLY A 298 -9.21 -7.66 22.71
CA GLY A 298 -8.90 -6.57 23.63
C GLY A 298 -10.08 -6.16 24.51
N ALA A 299 -9.76 -5.54 25.66
CA ALA A 299 -10.77 -5.10 26.62
C ALA A 299 -11.70 -4.00 26.06
N PHE A 300 -11.17 -3.12 25.19
CA PHE A 300 -11.99 -2.06 24.56
C PHE A 300 -13.06 -2.64 23.67
N TYR A 301 -12.67 -3.51 22.71
CA TYR A 301 -13.62 -4.15 21.80
C TYR A 301 -14.74 -4.87 22.55
N ASN A 302 -14.38 -5.73 23.52
CA ASN A 302 -15.34 -6.49 24.30
C ASN A 302 -16.30 -5.59 25.09
N ALA A 303 -15.78 -4.52 25.72
CA ALA A 303 -16.62 -3.58 26.46
C ALA A 303 -17.60 -2.83 25.56
N MET A 304 -17.17 -2.40 24.36
CA MET A 304 -18.03 -1.70 23.40
C MET A 304 -19.09 -2.63 22.83
N PHE A 305 -18.73 -3.88 22.55
CA PHE A 305 -19.64 -4.89 22.03
C PHE A 305 -20.69 -5.30 23.08
N GLU A 306 -20.29 -5.61 24.32
CA GLU A 306 -21.19 -5.99 25.40
C GLU A 306 -22.19 -4.87 25.79
N GLN A 307 -21.76 -3.60 25.66
CA GLN A 307 -22.62 -2.44 25.90
C GLN A 307 -23.48 -2.05 24.69
N ASN A 308 -23.43 -2.82 23.59
CA ASN A 308 -24.11 -2.54 22.35
C ASN A 308 -23.77 -1.12 21.80
N VAL A 309 -22.51 -0.70 21.93
CA VAL A 309 -22.01 0.55 21.34
C VAL A 309 -21.59 0.33 19.90
N ILE A 310 -21.04 -0.86 19.60
CA ILE A 310 -20.64 -1.27 18.24
C ILE A 310 -21.31 -2.59 17.84
N SER A 311 -21.47 -2.80 16.55
CA SER A 311 -21.70 -4.11 15.95
C SER A 311 -20.38 -4.90 15.82
N PRO A 312 -20.39 -6.21 15.54
CA PRO A 312 -19.19 -6.97 15.22
C PRO A 312 -18.46 -6.38 14.00
N GLY A 313 -17.14 -6.45 13.98
CA GLY A 313 -16.36 -6.06 12.80
C GLY A 313 -15.64 -4.71 12.93
N LEU A 314 -15.29 -4.27 14.16
CA LEU A 314 -14.41 -3.11 14.34
C LEU A 314 -13.05 -3.39 13.69
N ALA A 315 -12.63 -2.52 12.79
CA ALA A 315 -11.34 -2.55 12.11
C ALA A 315 -10.53 -1.30 12.45
N SER A 316 -9.24 -1.45 12.63
CA SER A 316 -8.34 -0.33 12.89
C SER A 316 -7.03 -0.51 12.12
N GLY A 317 -6.40 0.59 11.75
CA GLY A 317 -5.13 0.56 11.06
C GLY A 317 -4.33 1.85 11.26
N TYR A 318 -3.01 1.70 11.18
CA TYR A 318 -2.08 2.81 11.07
C TYR A 318 -1.34 2.70 9.75
N THR A 319 -1.30 3.79 9.02
CA THR A 319 -0.56 3.90 7.75
C THR A 319 0.49 4.97 7.90
N ILE A 320 1.73 4.67 7.50
CA ILE A 320 2.81 5.64 7.42
C ILE A 320 3.58 5.44 6.11
N THR A 321 3.86 6.55 5.45
CA THR A 321 4.72 6.64 4.26
C THR A 321 5.77 7.72 4.49
N ASP A 322 6.54 8.04 3.49
CA ASP A 322 7.48 9.19 3.51
C ASP A 322 6.78 10.55 3.45
N THR A 323 5.50 10.59 3.07
CA THR A 323 4.77 11.85 2.82
C THR A 323 3.51 12.03 3.65
N TYR A 324 2.89 10.97 4.16
CA TYR A 324 1.71 11.06 5.01
C TYR A 324 1.64 9.92 6.02
N ALA A 325 0.95 10.16 7.12
CA ALA A 325 0.59 9.12 8.08
C ALA A 325 -0.77 9.42 8.73
N ASN A 326 -1.52 8.35 9.02
CA ASN A 326 -2.79 8.45 9.72
C ASN A 326 -3.14 7.14 10.43
N PHE A 327 -4.03 7.27 11.41
CA PHE A 327 -4.71 6.16 12.05
C PHE A 327 -6.19 6.23 11.70
N THR A 328 -6.80 5.07 11.41
CA THR A 328 -8.24 4.93 11.20
C THR A 328 -8.83 3.85 12.08
N LEU A 329 -10.09 4.05 12.50
CA LEU A 329 -10.87 3.10 13.27
C LEU A 329 -12.28 3.06 12.69
N GLU A 330 -12.69 1.93 12.13
CA GLU A 330 -13.88 1.77 11.30
C GLU A 330 -14.82 0.71 11.87
N GLY A 331 -16.12 0.92 11.72
CA GLY A 331 -17.09 -0.05 12.16
C GLY A 331 -18.53 0.39 11.96
N GLU A 332 -19.45 -0.38 12.56
CA GLU A 332 -20.88 -0.09 12.60
C GLU A 332 -21.32 0.20 14.05
N ALA A 333 -22.15 1.21 14.21
CA ALA A 333 -22.74 1.58 15.50
C ALA A 333 -24.10 2.23 15.30
N ASP A 334 -25.05 1.94 16.17
CA ASP A 334 -26.37 2.63 16.12
C ASP A 334 -26.23 4.14 16.41
N ASP A 335 -25.22 4.54 17.18
CA ASP A 335 -24.87 5.93 17.47
C ASP A 335 -23.35 6.13 17.38
N PRO A 336 -22.81 6.49 16.19
CA PRO A 336 -21.38 6.76 16.01
C PRO A 336 -20.82 7.88 16.91
N LYS A 337 -21.63 8.85 17.29
CA LYS A 337 -21.20 9.95 18.20
C LYS A 337 -20.99 9.42 19.61
N ARG A 338 -21.88 8.53 20.09
CA ARG A 338 -21.69 7.83 21.36
C ARG A 338 -20.41 7.00 21.34
N PHE A 339 -20.14 6.27 20.25
CA PHE A 339 -18.88 5.53 20.09
C PHE A 339 -17.67 6.45 20.24
N LEU A 340 -17.63 7.60 19.55
CA LEU A 340 -16.53 8.55 19.66
C LEU A 340 -16.32 9.07 21.08
N GLU A 341 -17.41 9.31 21.86
CA GLU A 341 -17.30 9.74 23.26
C GLU A 341 -16.75 8.60 24.16
N GLU A 342 -17.15 7.36 23.93
CA GLU A 342 -16.57 6.21 24.65
C GLU A 342 -15.09 5.98 24.30
N LEU A 343 -14.70 6.19 23.03
CA LEU A 343 -13.31 6.15 22.58
C LEU A 343 -12.45 7.20 23.31
N LYS A 344 -12.92 8.44 23.44
CA LYS A 344 -12.25 9.51 24.20
C LYS A 344 -12.08 9.15 25.67
N LYS A 345 -13.10 8.56 26.29
CA LYS A 345 -13.03 8.08 27.68
C LYS A 345 -12.02 6.94 27.81
N TYR A 346 -11.98 6.05 26.82
CA TYR A 346 -10.98 4.98 26.78
C TYR A 346 -9.55 5.53 26.72
N PHE A 347 -9.26 6.48 25.84
CA PHE A 347 -7.95 7.13 25.79
C PHE A 347 -7.59 7.82 27.10
N SER A 348 -8.54 8.50 27.76
CA SER A 348 -8.31 9.11 29.05
C SER A 348 -7.95 8.08 30.14
N ARG A 349 -8.63 6.94 30.13
CA ARG A 349 -8.36 5.83 31.07
C ARG A 349 -6.98 5.20 30.82
N VAL A 350 -6.64 4.92 29.55
CA VAL A 350 -5.31 4.36 29.21
C VAL A 350 -4.20 5.33 29.59
N ARG A 351 -4.39 6.65 29.41
CA ARG A 351 -3.44 7.65 29.87
C ARG A 351 -3.22 7.63 31.38
N GLU A 352 -4.26 7.42 32.17
CA GLU A 352 -4.17 7.39 33.63
C GLU A 352 -3.58 6.08 34.18
N GLN A 353 -3.87 4.96 33.53
CA GLN A 353 -3.54 3.61 34.01
C GLN A 353 -2.30 3.01 33.36
N GLY A 354 -1.90 3.56 32.20
CA GLY A 354 -0.91 2.95 31.32
C GLY A 354 -1.49 1.79 30.50
N ILE A 355 -0.74 1.34 29.54
CA ILE A 355 -1.03 0.14 28.74
C ILE A 355 -0.80 -1.09 29.62
N ASP A 356 -1.69 -2.09 29.55
CA ASP A 356 -1.48 -3.36 30.25
C ASP A 356 -0.24 -4.09 29.70
N ARG A 357 0.70 -4.42 30.58
CA ARG A 357 1.95 -5.07 30.18
C ARG A 357 1.73 -6.50 29.69
N GLY A 358 0.72 -7.19 30.24
CA GLY A 358 0.35 -8.55 29.80
C GLY A 358 -0.26 -8.53 28.40
N ASP A 359 -1.07 -7.51 28.09
CA ASP A 359 -1.63 -7.31 26.75
C ASP A 359 -0.53 -7.00 25.73
N PHE A 360 0.41 -6.12 26.06
CA PHE A 360 1.57 -5.86 25.22
C PHE A 360 2.37 -7.13 24.90
N GLU A 361 2.75 -7.91 25.91
CA GLU A 361 3.54 -9.14 25.74
C GLU A 361 2.80 -10.19 24.90
N ARG A 362 1.48 -10.32 25.11
CA ARG A 362 0.65 -11.23 24.34
C ARG A 362 0.56 -10.80 22.88
N THR A 363 0.24 -9.54 22.64
CA THR A 363 0.09 -8.95 21.29
C THR A 363 1.38 -9.06 20.50
N LYS A 364 2.51 -8.70 21.11
CA LYS A 364 3.81 -8.81 20.46
C LYS A 364 4.12 -10.24 20.01
N LYS A 365 3.78 -11.25 20.82
CA LYS A 365 3.95 -12.68 20.45
C LYS A 365 3.04 -13.09 19.31
N VAL A 366 1.80 -12.59 19.28
CA VAL A 366 0.86 -12.89 18.17
C VAL A 366 1.37 -12.30 16.87
N LEU A 367 1.72 -11.02 16.85
CA LEU A 367 2.24 -10.34 15.66
C LEU A 367 3.55 -10.98 15.16
N PHE A 368 4.43 -11.38 16.09
CA PHE A 368 5.63 -12.14 15.74
C PHE A 368 5.31 -13.46 15.04
N ALA A 369 4.35 -14.22 15.60
CA ALA A 369 3.94 -15.49 15.00
C ALA A 369 3.28 -15.29 13.62
N GLU A 370 2.51 -14.22 13.42
CA GLU A 370 1.92 -13.86 12.13
C GLU A 370 2.98 -13.50 11.09
N GLN A 371 4.00 -12.75 11.48
CA GLN A 371 5.13 -12.47 10.59
C GLN A 371 5.89 -13.75 10.18
N VAL A 372 6.16 -14.65 11.14
CA VAL A 372 6.80 -15.94 10.83
C VAL A 372 5.96 -16.73 9.82
N LYS A 373 4.63 -16.76 10.00
CA LYS A 373 3.69 -17.39 9.04
C LYS A 373 3.71 -16.75 7.66
N GLY A 374 3.97 -15.44 7.56
CA GLY A 374 4.11 -14.75 6.28
C GLY A 374 5.19 -15.36 5.38
N PHE A 375 6.24 -15.95 6.00
CA PHE A 375 7.30 -16.64 5.27
C PHE A 375 6.92 -18.06 4.78
N ASP A 376 5.70 -18.52 5.02
CA ASP A 376 5.15 -19.77 4.48
C ASP A 376 4.40 -19.56 3.14
N SER A 377 4.29 -18.32 2.64
CA SER A 377 3.64 -17.99 1.38
C SER A 377 4.60 -17.28 0.44
N THR A 378 4.66 -17.72 -0.82
CA THR A 378 5.47 -17.04 -1.86
C THR A 378 4.99 -15.62 -2.13
N GLU A 379 3.67 -15.40 -2.14
CA GLU A 379 3.03 -14.08 -2.27
C GLU A 379 3.36 -13.20 -1.06
N GLY A 380 3.12 -13.70 0.17
CA GLY A 380 3.40 -12.96 1.39
C GLY A 380 4.87 -12.50 1.49
N ILE A 381 5.82 -13.36 1.09
CA ILE A 381 7.24 -13.00 1.04
C ILE A 381 7.49 -11.93 -0.03
N GLY A 382 6.93 -12.11 -1.24
CA GLY A 382 7.12 -11.19 -2.35
C GLY A 382 6.60 -9.79 -2.04
N ASP A 383 5.40 -9.69 -1.50
CA ASP A 383 4.76 -8.43 -1.11
C ASP A 383 5.51 -7.74 0.05
N ALA A 384 5.97 -8.52 1.04
CA ALA A 384 6.77 -7.99 2.14
C ALA A 384 8.10 -7.42 1.64
N ILE A 385 8.81 -8.13 0.73
CA ILE A 385 10.04 -7.63 0.12
C ILE A 385 9.76 -6.35 -0.66
N PHE A 386 8.71 -6.30 -1.49
CA PHE A 386 8.37 -5.11 -2.26
C PHE A 386 8.01 -3.92 -1.37
N SER A 387 7.25 -4.16 -0.31
CA SER A 387 6.89 -3.12 0.65
C SER A 387 8.15 -2.54 1.30
N CYS A 388 9.04 -3.39 1.82
CA CYS A 388 10.28 -2.96 2.45
C CYS A 388 11.25 -2.28 1.46
N ALA A 389 11.41 -2.86 0.25
CA ALA A 389 12.26 -2.29 -0.81
C ALA A 389 11.76 -0.93 -1.30
N SER A 390 10.45 -0.66 -1.20
CA SER A 390 9.88 0.65 -1.53
C SER A 390 10.37 1.75 -0.57
N ASP A 391 10.71 1.39 0.66
CA ASP A 391 11.28 2.25 1.69
C ASP A 391 12.81 2.10 1.85
N ASP A 392 13.47 1.42 0.91
CA ASP A 392 14.91 1.13 0.92
C ASP A 392 15.38 0.33 2.15
N ILE A 393 14.55 -0.61 2.62
CA ILE A 393 14.78 -1.43 3.80
C ILE A 393 14.75 -2.91 3.40
N GLY A 394 15.53 -3.75 4.12
CA GLY A 394 15.45 -5.19 3.99
C GLY A 394 14.26 -5.79 4.74
N VAL A 395 13.66 -6.84 4.20
CA VAL A 395 12.53 -7.52 4.85
C VAL A 395 12.92 -8.10 6.22
N PHE A 396 14.15 -8.53 6.40
CA PHE A 396 14.64 -9.02 7.68
C PHE A 396 14.88 -7.88 8.68
N ASP A 397 15.23 -6.67 8.22
CA ASP A 397 15.38 -5.49 9.08
C ASP A 397 14.02 -5.08 9.68
N TYR A 398 12.94 -5.17 8.91
CA TYR A 398 11.58 -4.96 9.42
C TYR A 398 11.21 -5.99 10.49
N PHE A 399 11.48 -7.28 10.21
CA PHE A 399 11.25 -8.36 11.15
C PHE A 399 12.01 -8.16 12.48
N GLU A 400 13.29 -7.79 12.42
CA GLU A 400 14.11 -7.52 13.60
C GLU A 400 13.64 -6.26 14.34
N THR A 401 13.21 -5.23 13.60
CA THR A 401 12.70 -3.99 14.16
C THR A 401 11.45 -4.24 14.99
N LEU A 402 10.45 -4.98 14.49
CA LEU A 402 9.25 -5.32 15.24
C LEU A 402 9.58 -6.09 16.52
N ASN A 403 10.51 -7.02 16.44
CA ASN A 403 10.97 -7.77 17.62
C ASN A 403 11.71 -6.92 18.64
N SER A 404 12.33 -5.82 18.22
CA SER A 404 13.05 -4.90 19.10
C SER A 404 12.15 -3.92 19.86
N VAL A 405 10.87 -3.80 19.48
CA VAL A 405 9.92 -2.87 20.12
C VAL A 405 9.75 -3.21 21.59
N THR A 406 9.92 -2.23 22.45
CA THR A 406 9.78 -2.35 23.91
C THR A 406 8.40 -1.86 24.38
N TYR A 407 8.03 -2.22 25.59
CA TYR A 407 6.83 -1.68 26.24
C TYR A 407 6.87 -0.16 26.35
N GLU A 408 8.04 0.38 26.68
CA GLU A 408 8.28 1.81 26.80
C GLU A 408 8.10 2.54 25.46
N ASP A 409 8.52 1.93 24.34
CA ASP A 409 8.26 2.48 23.01
C ASP A 409 6.76 2.64 22.74
N VAL A 410 5.98 1.61 23.06
CA VAL A 410 4.52 1.59 22.84
C VAL A 410 3.78 2.55 23.78
N GLN A 411 4.20 2.63 25.06
CA GLN A 411 3.65 3.60 26.00
C GLN A 411 3.94 5.05 25.57
N ASN A 412 5.17 5.33 25.16
CA ASN A 412 5.55 6.66 24.66
C ASN A 412 4.78 7.04 23.40
N ALA A 413 4.56 6.09 22.49
CA ALA A 413 3.75 6.32 21.29
C ALA A 413 2.29 6.63 21.64
N PHE A 414 1.70 5.91 22.59
CA PHE A 414 0.36 6.25 23.10
C PHE A 414 0.32 7.67 23.67
N ASP A 415 1.26 8.01 24.54
CA ASP A 415 1.31 9.31 25.22
C ASP A 415 1.49 10.47 24.23
N SER A 416 2.26 10.27 23.15
CA SER A 416 2.47 11.30 22.13
C SER A 416 1.30 11.42 21.15
N PHE A 417 0.72 10.31 20.73
CA PHE A 417 -0.25 10.29 19.63
C PHE A 417 -1.72 10.33 20.09
N PHE A 418 -2.08 9.56 21.14
CA PHE A 418 -3.48 9.41 21.58
C PHE A 418 -3.89 10.27 22.80
N THR A 419 -2.98 11.04 23.37
CA THR A 419 -3.31 11.83 24.59
C THR A 419 -4.32 12.94 24.34
N ALA A 420 -4.22 13.65 23.22
CA ALA A 420 -5.15 14.73 22.85
C ALA A 420 -5.24 14.86 21.30
N PRO A 421 -5.59 13.79 20.58
CA PRO A 421 -5.61 13.82 19.14
C PRO A 421 -6.76 14.69 18.63
N GLU A 422 -6.50 15.48 17.58
CA GLU A 422 -7.58 16.00 16.75
C GLU A 422 -8.12 14.86 15.89
N MET A 423 -9.43 14.61 16.00
CA MET A 423 -10.09 13.50 15.33
C MET A 423 -11.15 14.02 14.35
N THR A 424 -11.30 13.33 13.26
CA THR A 424 -12.51 13.42 12.42
C THR A 424 -13.39 12.19 12.67
N LEU A 425 -14.71 12.39 12.53
CA LEU A 425 -15.70 11.32 12.51
C LEU A 425 -16.46 11.40 11.19
N SER A 426 -16.21 10.46 10.30
CA SER A 426 -17.00 10.25 9.08
C SER A 426 -18.12 9.26 9.36
N VAL A 427 -19.33 9.54 8.89
CA VAL A 427 -20.51 8.70 9.13
C VAL A 427 -21.30 8.51 7.85
N ILE A 428 -21.69 7.27 7.59
CA ILE A 428 -22.69 6.92 6.58
C ILE A 428 -23.97 6.52 7.32
N LEU A 429 -25.05 7.28 7.12
CA LEU A 429 -26.35 6.98 7.69
C LEU A 429 -27.25 6.21 6.72
N PRO A 430 -28.21 5.41 7.21
CA PRO A 430 -29.27 4.85 6.38
C PRO A 430 -30.04 5.94 5.65
N LEU A 431 -30.57 5.61 4.48
CA LEU A 431 -31.54 6.46 3.79
C LEU A 431 -32.80 6.62 4.65
N ASP A 432 -33.44 7.77 4.58
CA ASP A 432 -34.76 7.96 5.22
C ASP A 432 -35.79 7.02 4.54
N ASN A 433 -36.51 6.25 5.34
CA ASN A 433 -37.62 5.39 4.88
C ASN A 433 -38.82 6.21 4.43
#